data_e355396d60d5941d40d4077c4e2d2783
#
_entry.id   e355396d60d5941d40d4077c4e2d2783
#
_cell.length_a   1.000
_cell.length_b   1.000
_cell.length_c   1.000
_cell.angle_alpha   90.00
_cell.angle_beta   90.00
_cell.angle_gamma   90.00
#
_symmetry.space_group_name_H-M   'P 1'
#
loop_
_entity.id
_entity.type
_entity.pdbx_description
1 polymer ?
#
loop_
_entity_poly.entity_id
_entity_poly.type
_entity_poly.pdbx_seq_one_letter_code
_entity_poly.pdbx_strand_id
1 'polypeptide(L)'
;MADEDSWLIDFPTLGHLVCAWIERHCRQPDGPLRGRPVVLSDWQYWLAANRWRIRVDAPYVPPEEVTVDNPMVLNQAFTYRMTLTVGPQKWGQGAMHGRSSPPPRAAGPTIFDGWAREGDMYRCADNGCPCGWEWPYNPGEPKGRRHPSPLIQLTANSEEQVRNIYRPLVATILLGPLKELMRVRDTFIRILQPGREGEADALDLDRIDVVTASAKSRLGNPITDAEQDEAGLYTKSNGMIAVATHAGVEEPAGMGGRTHAWTNAWDPGEDSYAQ
;
A
#
# COMPACT_ATOMS: atom_id res chain seq x y z
N MET A 1 5.39 24.33 16.16
CA MET A 1 5.88 23.04 16.69
C MET A 1 4.63 22.22 16.96
N ALA A 2 4.54 21.02 16.40
CA ALA A 2 3.49 20.10 16.78
C ALA A 2 3.72 19.71 18.25
N ASP A 3 2.64 19.63 19.02
CA ASP A 3 2.69 19.20 20.42
C ASP A 3 3.27 17.77 20.45
N GLU A 4 4.12 17.43 21.43
CA GLU A 4 4.73 16.09 21.51
C GLU A 4 3.68 14.96 21.53
N ASP A 5 2.47 15.25 22.03
CA ASP A 5 1.33 14.33 22.04
C ASP A 5 0.62 14.16 20.71
N SER A 6 0.94 14.95 19.67
CA SER A 6 0.24 14.91 18.37
C SER A 6 0.53 13.64 17.55
N TRP A 7 1.60 12.91 17.87
CA TRP A 7 2.02 11.68 17.19
C TRP A 7 1.79 10.40 18.01
N LEU A 8 1.01 10.50 19.09
CA LEU A 8 0.70 9.34 19.93
C LEU A 8 -0.08 8.28 19.14
N ILE A 9 0.34 7.03 19.29
CA ILE A 9 -0.31 5.85 18.71
C ILE A 9 -0.77 4.97 19.86
N ASP A 10 -2.02 5.13 20.26
CA ASP A 10 -2.69 4.44 21.38
C ASP A 10 -3.73 3.40 20.91
N PHE A 11 -3.63 2.95 19.69
CA PHE A 11 -4.57 2.03 19.03
C PHE A 11 -3.85 0.86 18.37
N PRO A 12 -4.51 -0.29 18.21
CA PRO A 12 -3.95 -1.43 17.48
C PRO A 12 -3.65 -1.08 16.03
N THR A 13 -2.46 -1.41 15.55
CA THR A 13 -2.05 -1.13 14.18
C THR A 13 -1.01 -2.11 13.68
N LEU A 14 -1.09 -2.49 12.40
CA LEU A 14 0.03 -3.11 11.69
C LEU A 14 1.13 -2.11 11.35
N GLY A 15 0.91 -0.81 11.57
CA GLY A 15 1.83 0.26 11.17
C GLY A 15 3.23 0.10 11.75
N HIS A 16 3.37 -0.41 12.98
CA HIS A 16 4.69 -0.67 13.58
C HIS A 16 5.50 -1.66 12.74
N LEU A 17 4.92 -2.80 12.43
CA LEU A 17 5.53 -3.84 11.60
C LEU A 17 5.76 -3.35 10.18
N VAL A 18 4.78 -2.65 9.58
CA VAL A 18 4.89 -2.14 8.20
C VAL A 18 5.98 -1.08 8.09
N CYS A 19 6.10 -0.16 9.05
CA CYS A 19 7.17 0.85 9.08
C CYS A 19 8.55 0.19 9.17
N ALA A 20 8.72 -0.75 10.08
CA ALA A 20 9.98 -1.49 10.22
C ALA A 20 10.30 -2.30 8.94
N TRP A 21 9.28 -2.87 8.29
CA TRP A 21 9.43 -3.55 7.01
C TRP A 21 9.86 -2.57 5.90
N ILE A 22 9.27 -1.36 5.83
CA ILE A 22 9.66 -0.31 4.87
C ILE A 22 11.12 0.07 5.05
N GLU A 23 11.54 0.36 6.28
CA GLU A 23 12.92 0.75 6.58
C GLU A 23 13.92 -0.36 6.25
N ARG A 24 13.53 -1.61 6.43
CA ARG A 24 14.35 -2.77 6.07
C ARG A 24 14.46 -2.97 4.56
N HIS A 25 13.37 -2.86 3.80
CA HIS A 25 13.31 -3.29 2.40
C HIS A 25 13.37 -2.15 1.39
N CYS A 26 12.89 -0.96 1.73
CA CYS A 26 12.86 0.16 0.82
C CYS A 26 14.18 0.96 0.83
N ARG A 27 14.49 1.56 -0.31
CA ARG A 27 15.71 2.38 -0.48
C ARG A 27 15.34 3.79 -0.90
N GLN A 28 16.16 4.74 -0.49
CA GLN A 28 16.05 6.12 -0.96
C GLN A 28 16.22 6.13 -2.49
N PRO A 29 15.23 6.66 -3.23
CA PRO A 29 15.24 6.57 -4.70
C PRO A 29 16.22 7.55 -5.36
N ASP A 30 16.47 8.68 -4.72
CA ASP A 30 17.23 9.79 -5.27
C ASP A 30 17.99 10.59 -4.20
N GLY A 31 18.61 11.71 -4.64
CA GLY A 31 19.32 12.62 -3.77
C GLY A 31 20.61 12.06 -3.16
N PRO A 32 21.19 12.77 -2.17
CA PRO A 32 22.46 12.39 -1.53
C PRO A 32 22.43 11.05 -0.82
N LEU A 33 21.24 10.57 -0.45
CA LEU A 33 21.05 9.31 0.26
C LEU A 33 20.60 8.16 -0.65
N ARG A 34 20.64 8.33 -1.96
CA ARG A 34 20.21 7.30 -2.93
C ARG A 34 20.84 5.94 -2.62
N GLY A 35 19.99 4.91 -2.60
CA GLY A 35 20.37 3.53 -2.32
C GLY A 35 20.54 3.18 -0.83
N ARG A 36 20.53 4.17 0.07
CA ARG A 36 20.52 3.91 1.51
C ARG A 36 19.13 3.46 1.98
N PRO A 37 19.03 2.73 3.10
CA PRO A 37 17.73 2.41 3.69
C PRO A 37 16.88 3.67 3.90
N VAL A 38 15.58 3.52 3.75
CA VAL A 38 14.62 4.55 4.14
C VAL A 38 14.61 4.64 5.66
N VAL A 39 14.54 5.85 6.18
CA VAL A 39 14.23 6.13 7.59
C VAL A 39 13.00 7.02 7.58
N LEU A 40 11.96 6.57 8.26
CA LEU A 40 10.69 7.29 8.36
C LEU A 40 10.78 8.37 9.45
N SER A 41 10.25 9.56 9.16
CA SER A 41 10.03 10.59 10.16
C SER A 41 8.77 10.30 10.98
N ASP A 42 8.61 10.94 12.14
CA ASP A 42 7.50 10.71 13.07
C ASP A 42 6.13 10.87 12.40
N TRP A 43 5.94 11.90 11.56
CA TRP A 43 4.69 12.10 10.85
C TRP A 43 4.44 11.02 9.79
N GLN A 44 5.48 10.49 9.12
CA GLN A 44 5.35 9.38 8.17
C GLN A 44 4.97 8.08 8.88
N TYR A 45 5.59 7.88 10.04
CA TYR A 45 5.27 6.75 10.91
C TYR A 45 3.82 6.82 11.39
N TRP A 46 3.38 7.99 11.85
CA TRP A 46 2.01 8.23 12.29
C TRP A 46 0.98 8.02 11.17
N LEU A 47 1.27 8.52 9.95
CA LEU A 47 0.41 8.27 8.79
C LEU A 47 0.29 6.77 8.49
N ALA A 48 1.39 6.04 8.50
CA ALA A 48 1.41 4.60 8.31
C ALA A 48 0.62 3.88 9.42
N ALA A 49 0.83 4.27 10.68
CA ALA A 49 0.08 3.70 11.81
C ALA A 49 -1.43 3.86 11.64
N ASN A 50 -1.88 5.06 11.23
CA ASN A 50 -3.30 5.30 10.97
C ASN A 50 -3.82 4.54 9.74
N ARG A 51 -3.05 4.50 8.64
CA ARG A 51 -3.45 3.75 7.44
C ARG A 51 -3.68 2.26 7.76
N TRP A 52 -2.86 1.67 8.59
CA TRP A 52 -2.95 0.26 8.98
C TRP A 52 -3.56 0.03 10.37
N ARG A 53 -4.35 1.00 10.84
CA ARG A 53 -5.10 0.87 12.10
C ARG A 53 -6.09 -0.28 12.03
N ILE A 54 -5.99 -1.18 13.00
CA ILE A 54 -6.84 -2.35 13.15
C ILE A 54 -7.97 -2.05 14.14
N ARG A 55 -9.16 -2.53 13.85
CA ARG A 55 -10.30 -2.45 14.77
C ARG A 55 -10.06 -3.40 15.93
N VAL A 56 -10.40 -2.98 17.15
CA VAL A 56 -10.31 -3.86 18.35
C VAL A 56 -11.16 -5.13 18.23
N ASP A 57 -12.27 -5.03 17.50
CA ASP A 57 -13.22 -6.10 17.22
C ASP A 57 -13.00 -6.72 15.82
N ALA A 58 -11.79 -6.58 15.26
CA ALA A 58 -11.49 -7.03 13.91
C ALA A 58 -11.82 -8.52 13.74
N PRO A 59 -12.67 -8.89 12.76
CA PRO A 59 -12.94 -10.29 12.47
C PRO A 59 -11.70 -10.96 11.89
N TYR A 60 -11.46 -12.19 12.29
CA TYR A 60 -10.37 -13.00 11.76
C TYR A 60 -10.83 -14.41 11.49
N VAL A 61 -10.59 -14.87 10.29
CA VAL A 61 -10.77 -16.26 9.89
C VAL A 61 -9.41 -16.80 9.48
N PRO A 62 -8.88 -17.84 10.15
CA PRO A 62 -7.64 -18.47 9.74
C PRO A 62 -7.69 -18.91 8.25
N PRO A 63 -6.63 -18.78 7.47
CA PRO A 63 -6.64 -19.11 6.04
C PRO A 63 -7.16 -20.53 5.72
N GLU A 64 -6.88 -21.48 6.59
CA GLU A 64 -7.35 -22.88 6.48
C GLU A 64 -8.85 -23.07 6.72
N GLU A 65 -9.49 -22.11 7.38
CA GLU A 65 -10.94 -22.13 7.69
C GLU A 65 -11.76 -21.29 6.71
N VAL A 66 -11.11 -20.62 5.77
CA VAL A 66 -11.80 -19.78 4.77
C VAL A 66 -12.53 -20.68 3.77
N THR A 67 -13.83 -20.49 3.67
CA THR A 67 -14.72 -21.19 2.72
C THR A 67 -15.70 -20.21 2.08
N VAL A 68 -16.51 -20.67 1.13
CA VAL A 68 -17.58 -19.86 0.55
C VAL A 68 -18.60 -19.42 1.61
N ASP A 69 -18.89 -20.28 2.58
CA ASP A 69 -19.85 -20.00 3.66
C ASP A 69 -19.22 -19.25 4.85
N ASN A 70 -17.88 -19.25 4.94
CA ASN A 70 -17.10 -18.52 5.93
C ASN A 70 -16.01 -17.67 5.25
N PRO A 71 -16.38 -16.62 4.51
CA PRO A 71 -15.43 -15.83 3.74
C PRO A 71 -14.61 -14.92 4.63
N MET A 72 -13.34 -14.77 4.31
CA MET A 72 -12.48 -13.74 4.89
C MET A 72 -12.50 -12.49 4.00
N VAL A 73 -12.97 -11.38 4.54
CA VAL A 73 -12.92 -10.08 3.84
C VAL A 73 -11.72 -9.27 4.36
N LEU A 74 -10.67 -9.22 3.55
CA LEU A 74 -9.34 -8.73 3.95
C LEU A 74 -9.28 -7.28 4.44
N ASN A 75 -10.24 -6.42 4.04
CA ASN A 75 -10.28 -5.03 4.48
C ASN A 75 -11.18 -4.77 5.70
N GLN A 76 -11.94 -5.76 6.16
CA GLN A 76 -12.85 -5.59 7.31
C GLN A 76 -12.13 -5.38 8.64
N ALA A 77 -10.90 -5.85 8.75
CA ALA A 77 -10.10 -5.66 9.94
C ALA A 77 -9.67 -4.20 10.16
N PHE A 78 -9.65 -3.40 9.11
CA PHE A 78 -9.13 -2.04 9.17
C PHE A 78 -10.18 -1.01 9.56
N THR A 79 -9.77 -0.01 10.34
CA THR A 79 -10.63 1.13 10.70
C THR A 79 -10.95 1.98 9.47
N TYR A 80 -9.98 2.18 8.57
CA TYR A 80 -10.12 3.03 7.39
C TYR A 80 -9.94 2.23 6.10
N ARG A 81 -10.90 2.29 5.21
CA ARG A 81 -10.81 1.72 3.84
C ARG A 81 -10.18 2.72 2.87
N MET A 82 -10.41 4.00 3.12
CA MET A 82 -9.83 5.11 2.36
C MET A 82 -9.02 5.99 3.29
N THR A 83 -7.91 6.51 2.79
CA THR A 83 -7.12 7.54 3.46
C THR A 83 -6.79 8.65 2.47
N LEU A 84 -6.91 9.90 2.91
CA LEU A 84 -6.50 11.07 2.16
C LEU A 84 -5.40 11.79 2.94
N THR A 85 -4.27 12.00 2.30
CA THR A 85 -3.19 12.80 2.87
C THR A 85 -3.06 14.11 2.12
N VAL A 86 -3.25 15.21 2.83
CA VAL A 86 -3.11 16.57 2.29
C VAL A 86 -1.83 17.18 2.82
N GLY A 87 -0.97 17.68 1.94
CA GLY A 87 0.29 18.29 2.34
C GLY A 87 0.69 19.47 1.46
N PRO A 88 1.66 20.29 1.90
CA PRO A 88 2.15 21.41 1.11
C PRO A 88 2.93 20.90 -0.11
N GLN A 89 3.09 21.76 -1.12
CA GLN A 89 3.93 21.44 -2.27
C GLN A 89 5.39 21.14 -1.88
N LYS A 90 6.04 20.23 -2.61
CA LYS A 90 7.46 19.87 -2.45
C LYS A 90 7.84 19.21 -1.10
N TRP A 91 6.90 18.71 -0.34
CA TRP A 91 7.19 17.98 0.91
C TRP A 91 7.68 16.53 0.70
N GLY A 92 7.91 16.14 -0.55
CA GLY A 92 8.41 14.81 -0.88
C GLY A 92 7.32 13.76 -1.18
N GLN A 93 6.11 14.20 -1.51
CA GLN A 93 4.96 13.37 -1.79
C GLN A 93 5.27 12.23 -2.77
N GLY A 94 5.77 12.50 -3.97
CA GLY A 94 6.03 11.48 -4.98
C GLY A 94 7.04 10.41 -4.53
N ALA A 95 8.12 10.82 -3.86
CA ALA A 95 9.09 9.88 -3.30
C ALA A 95 8.46 9.04 -2.18
N MET A 96 7.60 9.62 -1.36
CA MET A 96 6.91 8.91 -0.31
C MET A 96 5.86 7.94 -0.85
N HIS A 97 5.05 8.36 -1.82
CA HIS A 97 4.11 7.48 -2.51
C HIS A 97 4.79 6.25 -3.10
N GLY A 98 5.88 6.46 -3.88
CA GLY A 98 6.57 5.37 -4.56
C GLY A 98 7.26 4.39 -3.61
N ARG A 99 7.66 4.82 -2.40
CA ARG A 99 8.44 3.98 -1.47
C ARG A 99 7.67 3.43 -0.29
N SER A 100 6.63 4.11 0.18
CA SER A 100 6.03 3.80 1.48
C SER A 100 4.69 3.09 1.40
N SER A 101 4.01 3.09 0.25
CA SER A 101 2.70 2.47 0.13
C SER A 101 2.67 1.27 -0.82
N PRO A 102 3.04 1.36 -2.13
CA PRO A 102 2.95 0.22 -3.03
C PRO A 102 3.85 -0.97 -2.62
N PRO A 103 5.14 -0.79 -2.21
CA PRO A 103 5.97 -1.94 -1.86
C PRO A 103 5.44 -2.78 -0.71
N PRO A 104 5.02 -2.23 0.45
CA PRO A 104 4.44 -3.05 1.50
C PRO A 104 3.12 -3.70 1.08
N ARG A 105 2.29 -3.05 0.27
CA ARG A 105 1.06 -3.68 -0.25
C ARG A 105 1.36 -4.85 -1.19
N ALA A 106 2.43 -4.77 -1.94
CA ALA A 106 2.85 -5.82 -2.88
C ALA A 106 3.50 -7.02 -2.18
N ALA A 107 4.33 -6.79 -1.17
CA ALA A 107 5.19 -7.84 -0.61
C ALA A 107 5.35 -7.81 0.90
N GLY A 108 4.76 -6.85 1.60
CA GLY A 108 4.90 -6.66 3.03
C GLY A 108 3.71 -7.15 3.86
N PRO A 109 3.78 -7.00 5.19
CA PRO A 109 2.81 -7.53 6.14
C PRO A 109 1.58 -6.63 6.27
N THR A 110 0.80 -6.48 5.21
CA THR A 110 -0.30 -5.51 5.13
C THR A 110 -1.69 -6.12 5.25
N ILE A 111 -1.80 -7.43 5.48
CA ILE A 111 -3.07 -8.11 5.75
C ILE A 111 -3.09 -8.55 7.21
N PHE A 112 -4.20 -8.28 7.88
CA PHE A 112 -4.39 -8.71 9.27
C PHE A 112 -4.46 -10.24 9.36
N ASP A 113 -3.65 -10.80 10.25
CA ASP A 113 -3.48 -12.23 10.43
C ASP A 113 -3.72 -12.68 11.90
N GLY A 114 -4.73 -12.07 12.52
CA GLY A 114 -5.09 -12.34 13.90
C GLY A 114 -4.23 -11.56 14.92
N TRP A 115 -4.41 -11.91 16.17
CA TRP A 115 -3.75 -11.27 17.30
C TRP A 115 -2.58 -12.12 17.79
N ALA A 116 -1.47 -11.46 18.13
CA ALA A 116 -0.26 -12.12 18.55
C ALA A 116 -0.39 -12.74 19.95
N ARG A 117 0.27 -13.88 20.12
CA ARG A 117 0.47 -14.58 21.39
C ARG A 117 1.95 -14.49 21.78
N GLU A 118 2.26 -14.89 22.98
CA GLU A 118 3.66 -14.96 23.43
C GLU A 118 4.49 -15.86 22.51
N GLY A 119 5.63 -15.36 22.04
CA GLY A 119 6.55 -16.05 21.14
C GLY A 119 6.21 -15.97 19.65
N ASP A 120 5.10 -15.32 19.28
CA ASP A 120 4.78 -15.10 17.87
C ASP A 120 5.80 -14.15 17.22
N MET A 121 6.15 -14.45 15.96
CA MET A 121 7.09 -13.66 15.17
C MET A 121 6.62 -13.54 13.73
N TYR A 122 6.82 -12.37 13.12
CA TYR A 122 6.79 -12.23 11.68
C TYR A 122 8.14 -12.65 11.10
N ARG A 123 8.14 -13.51 10.10
CA ARG A 123 9.34 -13.90 9.36
C ARG A 123 9.17 -13.59 7.87
N CYS A 124 10.13 -12.86 7.31
CA CYS A 124 10.15 -12.59 5.88
C CYS A 124 10.15 -13.85 5.03
N ALA A 125 10.83 -14.91 5.49
CA ALA A 125 10.89 -16.20 4.81
C ALA A 125 9.49 -16.82 4.61
N ASP A 126 8.62 -16.76 5.62
CA ASP A 126 7.25 -17.28 5.56
C ASP A 126 6.37 -16.50 4.58
N ASN A 127 6.81 -15.28 4.22
CA ASN A 127 6.15 -14.37 3.29
C ASN A 127 6.91 -14.25 1.95
N GLY A 128 7.81 -15.18 1.66
CA GLY A 128 8.52 -15.32 0.39
C GLY A 128 9.68 -14.36 0.17
N CYS A 129 10.11 -13.62 1.18
CA CYS A 129 11.28 -12.77 1.09
C CYS A 129 12.51 -13.45 1.70
N PRO A 130 13.60 -13.69 0.92
CA PRO A 130 14.75 -14.44 1.41
C PRO A 130 15.72 -13.62 2.27
N CYS A 131 15.36 -12.41 2.70
CA CYS A 131 16.27 -11.48 3.37
C CYS A 131 16.63 -11.84 4.81
N GLY A 132 16.01 -12.88 5.39
CA GLY A 132 16.25 -13.36 6.75
C GLY A 132 15.77 -12.41 7.88
N TRP A 133 15.02 -11.36 7.55
CA TRP A 133 14.52 -10.44 8.57
C TRP A 133 13.34 -11.03 9.33
N GLU A 134 13.33 -10.80 10.65
CA GLU A 134 12.30 -11.21 11.58
C GLU A 134 11.87 -10.02 12.46
N TRP A 135 10.63 -10.07 12.96
CA TRP A 135 10.07 -9.09 13.88
C TRP A 135 9.31 -9.81 15.01
N PRO A 136 9.69 -9.61 16.27
CA PRO A 136 8.95 -10.17 17.40
C PRO A 136 7.68 -9.36 17.65
N TYR A 137 6.59 -10.04 17.93
CA TYR A 137 5.35 -9.40 18.38
C TYR A 137 5.29 -9.37 19.91
N ASN A 138 4.67 -8.32 20.45
CA ASN A 138 4.16 -8.37 21.82
C ASN A 138 2.78 -9.06 21.84
N PRO A 139 2.44 -9.80 22.91
CA PRO A 139 1.10 -10.37 23.04
C PRO A 139 0.01 -9.30 22.92
N GLY A 140 -1.01 -9.58 22.10
CA GLY A 140 -2.11 -8.67 21.83
C GLY A 140 -1.87 -7.68 20.69
N GLU A 141 -0.68 -7.64 20.09
CA GLU A 141 -0.46 -6.87 18.85
C GLU A 141 -1.14 -7.54 17.65
N PRO A 142 -1.61 -6.77 16.65
CA PRO A 142 -2.10 -7.35 15.41
C PRO A 142 -0.94 -7.95 14.61
N LYS A 143 -1.12 -9.19 14.15
CA LYS A 143 -0.18 -9.85 13.24
C LYS A 143 -0.46 -9.45 11.80
N GLY A 144 0.61 -9.38 11.00
CA GLY A 144 0.53 -9.07 9.58
C GLY A 144 1.06 -10.19 8.71
N ARG A 145 0.44 -10.39 7.55
CA ARG A 145 0.95 -11.26 6.50
C ARG A 145 0.88 -10.60 5.14
N ARG A 146 1.57 -11.17 4.17
CA ARG A 146 1.54 -10.71 2.78
C ARG A 146 0.17 -10.95 2.14
N HIS A 147 -0.24 -10.05 1.23
CA HIS A 147 -1.43 -10.25 0.41
C HIS A 147 -1.24 -11.44 -0.54
N PRO A 148 -2.19 -12.39 -0.62
CA PRO A 148 -2.05 -13.59 -1.44
C PRO A 148 -2.13 -13.33 -2.94
N SER A 149 -2.80 -12.26 -3.37
CA SER A 149 -2.99 -11.89 -4.78
C SER A 149 -3.07 -10.36 -4.92
N PRO A 150 -1.94 -9.65 -4.86
CA PRO A 150 -1.95 -8.19 -4.89
C PRO A 150 -2.10 -7.65 -6.32
N LEU A 151 -3.14 -6.84 -6.55
CA LEU A 151 -3.31 -6.03 -7.75
C LEU A 151 -3.43 -4.56 -7.33
N ILE A 152 -2.37 -3.80 -7.58
CA ILE A 152 -2.24 -2.43 -7.12
C ILE A 152 -2.33 -1.48 -8.31
N GLN A 153 -3.09 -0.40 -8.20
CA GLN A 153 -3.15 0.64 -9.23
C GLN A 153 -2.52 1.95 -8.74
N LEU A 154 -1.62 2.50 -9.55
CA LEU A 154 -1.10 3.85 -9.41
C LEU A 154 -1.88 4.75 -10.36
N THR A 155 -2.66 5.67 -9.83
CA THR A 155 -3.61 6.48 -10.58
C THR A 155 -3.24 7.96 -10.53
N ALA A 156 -3.23 8.63 -11.69
CA ALA A 156 -3.08 10.07 -11.81
C ALA A 156 -3.75 10.60 -13.09
N ASN A 157 -3.91 11.92 -13.19
CA ASN A 157 -4.55 12.56 -14.34
C ASN A 157 -3.81 12.36 -15.66
N SER A 158 -2.48 12.26 -15.63
CA SER A 158 -1.64 12.11 -16.81
C SER A 158 -0.51 11.12 -16.60
N GLU A 159 0.06 10.62 -17.69
CA GLU A 159 1.24 9.74 -17.62
C GLU A 159 2.43 10.42 -16.96
N GLU A 160 2.61 11.71 -17.16
CA GLU A 160 3.71 12.46 -16.56
C GLU A 160 3.58 12.52 -15.04
N GLN A 161 2.37 12.75 -14.53
CA GLN A 161 2.10 12.72 -13.10
C GLN A 161 2.32 11.32 -12.51
N VAL A 162 1.82 10.26 -13.13
CA VAL A 162 2.07 8.90 -12.66
C VAL A 162 3.57 8.59 -12.58
N ARG A 163 4.37 9.11 -13.51
CA ARG A 163 5.83 8.94 -13.49
C ARG A 163 6.48 9.52 -12.23
N ASN A 164 5.86 10.50 -11.58
CA ASN A 164 6.36 11.07 -10.31
C ASN A 164 6.30 10.05 -9.16
N ILE A 165 5.38 9.09 -9.23
CA ILE A 165 5.31 7.96 -8.28
C ILE A 165 6.11 6.76 -8.81
N TYR A 166 5.95 6.43 -10.08
CA TYR A 166 6.51 5.22 -10.67
C TYR A 166 8.03 5.21 -10.67
N ARG A 167 8.70 6.34 -11.00
CA ARG A 167 10.16 6.43 -10.99
C ARG A 167 10.78 6.19 -9.60
N PRO A 168 10.32 6.83 -8.51
CA PRO A 168 10.79 6.52 -7.17
C PRO A 168 10.50 5.08 -6.76
N LEU A 169 9.36 4.52 -7.13
CA LEU A 169 9.02 3.12 -6.88
C LEU A 169 10.01 2.17 -7.56
N VAL A 170 10.27 2.36 -8.86
CA VAL A 170 11.25 1.58 -9.61
C VAL A 170 12.64 1.68 -8.98
N ALA A 171 13.08 2.88 -8.62
CA ALA A 171 14.37 3.07 -7.97
C ALA A 171 14.44 2.36 -6.62
N THR A 172 13.39 2.45 -5.80
CA THR A 172 13.29 1.75 -4.50
C THR A 172 13.42 0.24 -4.68
N ILE A 173 12.79 -0.33 -5.70
CA ILE A 173 12.86 -1.77 -5.99
C ILE A 173 14.27 -2.17 -6.44
N LEU A 174 14.81 -1.49 -7.44
CA LEU A 174 16.09 -1.88 -8.06
C LEU A 174 17.30 -1.65 -7.17
N LEU A 175 17.25 -0.67 -6.27
CA LEU A 175 18.34 -0.35 -5.36
C LEU A 175 18.37 -1.21 -4.09
N GLY A 176 17.35 -2.04 -3.86
CA GLY A 176 17.20 -2.81 -2.62
C GLY A 176 16.86 -4.28 -2.81
N PRO A 177 16.51 -4.96 -1.72
CA PRO A 177 16.15 -6.38 -1.74
C PRO A 177 14.84 -6.67 -2.48
N LEU A 178 14.00 -5.67 -2.72
CA LEU A 178 12.72 -5.83 -3.43
C LEU A 178 12.86 -6.32 -4.87
N LYS A 179 14.04 -6.17 -5.49
CA LYS A 179 14.35 -6.72 -6.81
C LYS A 179 14.24 -8.25 -6.88
N GLU A 180 14.34 -8.93 -5.76
CA GLU A 180 14.15 -10.38 -5.67
C GLU A 180 12.65 -10.76 -5.68
N LEU A 181 11.79 -9.83 -5.31
CA LEU A 181 10.34 -10.02 -5.17
C LEU A 181 9.52 -9.39 -6.31
N MET A 182 10.14 -8.57 -7.14
CA MET A 182 9.44 -7.79 -8.17
C MET A 182 10.27 -7.70 -9.45
N ARG A 183 9.58 -7.72 -10.60
CA ARG A 183 10.17 -7.52 -11.93
C ARG A 183 9.60 -6.26 -12.56
N VAL A 184 10.43 -5.25 -12.70
CA VAL A 184 10.07 -3.97 -13.31
C VAL A 184 9.91 -4.14 -14.82
N ARG A 185 8.87 -3.54 -15.41
CA ARG A 185 8.59 -3.37 -16.82
C ARG A 185 8.33 -1.89 -17.11
N ASP A 186 8.15 -1.51 -18.35
CA ASP A 186 7.98 -0.10 -18.74
C ASP A 186 6.71 0.53 -18.18
N THR A 187 5.61 -0.22 -18.09
CA THR A 187 4.28 0.28 -17.72
C THR A 187 3.66 -0.42 -16.51
N PHE A 188 4.31 -1.44 -15.98
CA PHE A 188 3.84 -2.17 -14.80
C PHE A 188 5.00 -2.86 -14.08
N ILE A 189 4.74 -3.30 -12.87
CA ILE A 189 5.68 -4.10 -12.09
C ILE A 189 5.01 -5.41 -11.74
N ARG A 190 5.62 -6.52 -12.14
CA ARG A 190 5.15 -7.85 -11.76
C ARG A 190 5.62 -8.18 -10.35
N ILE A 191 4.73 -8.76 -9.56
CA ILE A 191 5.00 -9.20 -8.19
C ILE A 191 5.18 -10.72 -8.21
N LEU A 192 6.31 -11.21 -7.71
CA LEU A 192 6.61 -12.64 -7.64
C LEU A 192 6.00 -13.22 -6.36
N GLN A 193 5.22 -14.28 -6.52
CA GLN A 193 4.67 -15.02 -5.38
C GLN A 193 5.60 -16.20 -5.04
N PRO A 194 5.83 -16.47 -3.73
CA PRO A 194 6.63 -17.60 -3.30
C PRO A 194 6.06 -18.93 -3.82
N GLY A 195 6.95 -19.79 -4.35
CA GLY A 195 6.55 -21.11 -4.85
C GLY A 195 5.75 -21.09 -6.17
N ARG A 196 5.59 -19.91 -6.78
CA ARG A 196 4.84 -19.71 -8.04
C ARG A 196 5.68 -19.02 -9.12
N GLU A 197 6.99 -19.10 -9.04
CA GLU A 197 7.92 -18.35 -9.90
C GLU A 197 7.71 -18.66 -11.39
N GLY A 198 7.33 -19.90 -11.75
CA GLY A 198 7.03 -20.31 -13.12
C GLY A 198 5.59 -19.98 -13.57
N GLU A 199 4.65 -19.89 -12.64
CA GLU A 199 3.25 -19.57 -12.92
C GLU A 199 3.02 -18.06 -13.07
N ALA A 200 3.75 -17.25 -12.30
CA ALA A 200 3.60 -15.80 -12.29
C ALA A 200 3.82 -15.19 -13.70
N ASP A 201 4.68 -15.79 -14.52
CA ASP A 201 4.90 -15.34 -15.89
C ASP A 201 3.74 -15.69 -16.83
N ALA A 202 2.98 -16.74 -16.54
CA ALA A 202 1.86 -17.18 -17.35
C ALA A 202 0.54 -16.46 -16.98
N LEU A 203 0.33 -16.16 -15.69
CA LEU A 203 -0.97 -15.68 -15.21
C LEU A 203 -1.08 -14.15 -15.20
N ASP A 204 0.02 -13.41 -15.13
CA ASP A 204 0.08 -11.93 -15.15
C ASP A 204 -0.94 -11.24 -14.19
N LEU A 205 -1.23 -11.87 -13.05
CA LEU A 205 -2.28 -11.45 -12.13
C LEU A 205 -1.77 -10.53 -11.02
N ASP A 206 -0.60 -10.83 -10.47
CA ASP A 206 -0.03 -10.11 -9.33
C ASP A 206 0.88 -8.99 -9.83
N ARG A 207 0.40 -7.74 -9.75
CA ARG A 207 1.15 -6.62 -10.33
C ARG A 207 0.80 -5.25 -9.76
N ILE A 208 1.64 -4.29 -10.07
CA ILE A 208 1.39 -2.86 -9.87
C ILE A 208 1.23 -2.24 -11.25
N ASP A 209 0.05 -1.70 -11.53
CA ASP A 209 -0.32 -1.08 -12.80
C ASP A 209 -0.28 0.44 -12.71
N VAL A 210 0.11 1.07 -13.82
CA VAL A 210 -0.08 2.51 -14.04
C VAL A 210 -1.41 2.73 -14.75
N VAL A 211 -2.26 3.60 -14.17
CA VAL A 211 -3.61 3.90 -14.69
C VAL A 211 -3.79 5.41 -14.82
N THR A 212 -4.26 5.86 -15.98
CA THR A 212 -4.61 7.26 -16.25
C THR A 212 -6.06 7.38 -16.68
N ALA A 213 -6.58 8.60 -16.81
CA ALA A 213 -7.97 8.89 -17.21
C ALA A 213 -8.40 8.20 -18.52
N SER A 214 -7.46 7.94 -19.42
CA SER A 214 -7.72 7.21 -20.69
C SER A 214 -7.96 5.71 -20.50
N ALA A 215 -7.66 5.15 -19.35
CA ALA A 215 -7.69 3.70 -19.10
C ALA A 215 -9.06 3.19 -18.60
N LYS A 216 -10.17 3.72 -19.12
CA LYS A 216 -11.54 3.28 -18.76
C LYS A 216 -11.79 1.78 -18.96
N SER A 217 -10.97 1.11 -19.78
CA SER A 217 -11.05 -0.34 -20.01
C SER A 217 -10.58 -1.20 -18.83
N ARG A 218 -10.01 -0.59 -17.78
CA ARG A 218 -9.55 -1.31 -16.58
C ARG A 218 -10.53 -1.25 -15.41
N LEU A 219 -11.69 -0.66 -15.61
CA LEU A 219 -12.83 -0.75 -14.70
C LEU A 219 -13.26 -2.24 -14.64
N GLY A 220 -13.39 -2.79 -13.44
CA GLY A 220 -13.74 -4.20 -13.22
C GLY A 220 -12.56 -5.14 -12.89
N ASN A 221 -11.32 -4.64 -12.80
CA ASN A 221 -10.22 -5.42 -12.27
C ASN A 221 -10.37 -5.58 -10.75
N PRO A 222 -10.05 -6.75 -10.17
CA PRO A 222 -10.13 -6.99 -8.72
C PRO A 222 -8.99 -6.31 -7.97
N ILE A 223 -9.06 -4.99 -7.86
CA ILE A 223 -8.01 -4.15 -7.26
C ILE A 223 -7.94 -4.40 -5.76
N THR A 224 -6.75 -4.57 -5.24
CA THR A 224 -6.49 -4.75 -3.82
C THR A 224 -5.98 -3.48 -3.14
N ASP A 225 -5.43 -2.55 -3.93
CA ASP A 225 -5.02 -1.23 -3.45
C ASP A 225 -4.96 -0.22 -4.60
N ALA A 226 -5.41 1.01 -4.33
CA ALA A 226 -5.33 2.12 -5.27
C ALA A 226 -4.55 3.28 -4.65
N GLU A 227 -3.46 3.68 -5.29
CA GLU A 227 -2.67 4.85 -4.94
C GLU A 227 -3.03 5.97 -5.89
N GLN A 228 -3.68 7.02 -5.37
CA GLN A 228 -4.24 8.13 -6.15
C GLN A 228 -3.43 9.39 -5.92
N ASP A 229 -2.69 9.83 -6.94
CA ASP A 229 -1.84 11.02 -6.88
C ASP A 229 -2.59 12.25 -7.34
N GLU A 230 -2.41 13.35 -6.60
CA GLU A 230 -3.05 14.63 -6.84
C GLU A 230 -4.58 14.53 -6.93
N ALA A 231 -5.19 13.84 -5.97
CA ALA A 231 -6.64 13.61 -5.93
C ALA A 231 -7.47 14.91 -5.89
N GLY A 232 -6.89 16.03 -5.46
CA GLY A 232 -7.48 17.36 -5.57
C GLY A 232 -7.68 17.86 -6.99
N LEU A 233 -7.02 17.23 -7.98
CA LEU A 233 -7.20 17.52 -9.40
C LEU A 233 -8.18 16.57 -10.10
N TYR A 234 -8.79 15.63 -9.37
CA TYR A 234 -9.77 14.71 -9.95
C TYR A 234 -11.14 15.35 -9.98
N THR A 235 -11.61 15.69 -11.16
CA THR A 235 -12.89 16.36 -11.39
C THR A 235 -13.80 15.54 -12.31
N LYS A 236 -15.08 15.90 -12.36
CA LYS A 236 -16.04 15.28 -13.29
C LYS A 236 -15.63 15.53 -14.75
N SER A 237 -15.08 16.70 -15.03
CA SER A 237 -14.69 17.10 -16.39
C SER A 237 -13.57 16.28 -17.00
N ASN A 238 -12.62 15.81 -16.19
CA ASN A 238 -11.52 14.96 -16.66
C ASN A 238 -11.79 13.44 -16.50
N GLY A 239 -12.95 13.08 -15.95
CA GLY A 239 -13.37 11.68 -15.79
C GLY A 239 -12.67 10.91 -14.67
N MET A 240 -11.76 11.55 -13.93
CA MET A 240 -10.98 10.90 -12.89
C MET A 240 -11.77 10.55 -11.63
N ILE A 241 -12.85 11.30 -11.34
CA ILE A 241 -13.74 10.97 -10.22
C ILE A 241 -14.31 9.56 -10.40
N ALA A 242 -14.78 9.22 -11.60
CA ALA A 242 -15.33 7.88 -11.86
C ALA A 242 -14.28 6.78 -11.65
N VAL A 243 -13.04 6.99 -12.13
CA VAL A 243 -11.94 6.03 -11.94
C VAL A 243 -11.59 5.87 -10.46
N ALA A 244 -11.47 6.97 -9.73
CA ALA A 244 -11.12 6.97 -8.32
C ALA A 244 -12.23 6.36 -7.45
N THR A 245 -13.49 6.68 -7.74
CA THR A 245 -14.65 6.13 -7.01
C THR A 245 -14.77 4.62 -7.22
N HIS A 246 -14.61 4.16 -8.46
CA HIS A 246 -14.64 2.72 -8.77
C HIS A 246 -13.58 1.96 -7.97
N ALA A 247 -12.34 2.44 -7.99
CA ALA A 247 -11.25 1.83 -7.21
C ALA A 247 -11.49 1.85 -5.69
N GLY A 248 -12.20 2.86 -5.17
CA GLY A 248 -12.41 3.04 -3.73
C GLY A 248 -13.66 2.37 -3.16
N VAL A 249 -14.75 2.31 -3.94
CA VAL A 249 -16.08 1.95 -3.43
C VAL A 249 -16.61 0.65 -4.01
N GLU A 250 -16.40 0.40 -5.28
CA GLU A 250 -17.03 -0.71 -6.01
C GLU A 250 -16.21 -1.98 -6.01
N GLU A 251 -14.94 -1.90 -5.64
CA GLU A 251 -14.10 -3.08 -5.65
C GLU A 251 -14.47 -4.10 -4.59
N PRO A 252 -14.48 -5.36 -5.01
CA PRO A 252 -15.20 -6.39 -4.31
C PRO A 252 -14.74 -6.59 -2.88
N ALA A 253 -15.69 -6.65 -2.02
CA ALA A 253 -15.49 -6.96 -0.62
C ALA A 253 -14.54 -8.17 -0.43
N GLY A 254 -14.58 -9.15 -1.33
CA GLY A 254 -13.76 -10.36 -1.27
C GLY A 254 -12.25 -10.14 -1.44
N MET A 255 -11.83 -9.15 -2.24
CA MET A 255 -10.41 -8.85 -2.48
C MET A 255 -9.81 -7.86 -1.48
N GLY A 256 -10.64 -7.23 -0.66
CA GLY A 256 -10.19 -6.33 0.39
C GLY A 256 -9.57 -5.03 -0.10
N GLY A 257 -10.11 -4.45 -1.16
CA GLY A 257 -9.61 -3.21 -1.77
C GLY A 257 -9.55 -2.05 -0.78
N ARG A 258 -8.47 -1.27 -0.86
CA ARG A 258 -8.23 -0.06 -0.06
C ARG A 258 -7.65 1.04 -0.93
N THR A 259 -7.93 2.29 -0.57
CA THR A 259 -7.48 3.46 -1.34
C THR A 259 -6.61 4.36 -0.48
N HIS A 260 -5.57 4.90 -1.08
CA HIS A 260 -4.76 5.96 -0.50
C HIS A 260 -4.63 7.10 -1.50
N ALA A 261 -5.26 8.22 -1.18
CA ALA A 261 -5.20 9.42 -1.98
C ALA A 261 -4.24 10.44 -1.36
N TRP A 262 -3.53 11.14 -2.22
CA TRP A 262 -2.61 12.20 -1.84
C TRP A 262 -2.91 13.44 -2.67
N THR A 263 -2.75 14.60 -2.07
CA THR A 263 -2.92 15.87 -2.79
C THR A 263 -2.24 17.02 -2.07
N ASN A 264 -2.02 18.09 -2.81
CA ASN A 264 -1.85 19.42 -2.24
C ASN A 264 -3.23 20.03 -1.91
N ALA A 265 -3.26 21.23 -1.38
CA ALA A 265 -4.51 21.96 -1.25
C ALA A 265 -5.15 22.17 -2.65
N TRP A 266 -6.46 22.08 -2.73
CA TRP A 266 -7.26 22.21 -3.95
C TRP A 266 -8.17 23.45 -3.87
N ASP A 267 -8.74 23.85 -5.01
CA ASP A 267 -9.78 24.88 -5.07
C ASP A 267 -11.15 24.27 -4.70
N PRO A 268 -11.79 24.70 -3.61
CA PRO A 268 -13.11 24.18 -3.24
C PRO A 268 -14.19 24.43 -4.30
N GLY A 269 -13.99 25.37 -5.23
CA GLY A 269 -14.91 25.66 -6.33
C GLY A 269 -14.92 24.61 -7.45
N GLU A 270 -13.91 23.72 -7.48
CA GLU A 270 -13.79 22.71 -8.55
C GLU A 270 -14.54 21.40 -8.29
N ASP A 271 -15.13 21.23 -7.10
CA ASP A 271 -15.87 20.01 -6.73
C ASP A 271 -15.04 18.75 -7.00
N SER A 272 -13.84 18.71 -6.43
CA SER A 272 -12.87 17.64 -6.65
C SER A 272 -13.17 16.39 -5.81
N TYR A 273 -12.55 15.26 -6.16
CA TYR A 273 -12.66 14.01 -5.40
C TYR A 273 -12.10 14.11 -3.97
N ALA A 274 -11.20 15.06 -3.71
CA ALA A 274 -10.62 15.27 -2.39
C ALA A 274 -11.54 16.03 -1.41
N GLN A 275 -12.67 16.60 -1.88
CA GLN A 275 -13.68 17.24 -1.04
C GLN A 275 -14.56 16.21 -0.33
#